data_3a8bda6e1e5f18be461a75e19e97c27d
#
_entry.id   3a8bda6e1e5f18be461a75e19e97c27d
#
_cell.length_a   1.000
_cell.length_b   1.000
_cell.length_c   1.000
_cell.angle_alpha   90.00
_cell.angle_beta   90.00
_cell.angle_gamma   90.00
#
_symmetry.space_group_name_H-M   'P 1'
#
loop_
_entity.id
_entity.type
_entity.pdbx_description
1 polymer ?
#
loop_
_entity_poly.entity_id
_entity_poly.type
_entity_poly.pdbx_seq_one_letter_code
_entity_poly.pdbx_strand_id
1 'polypeptide(L)'
;MKLLFKQRFFSWFDSYDIYDETGTAVYTVEGKLSFGHHLEIHDAMGNEVATLQEKVLTFLPKFEIYLEDTYVGCIRKEFTFLRPRFTLDCNGWYVEWDYRILDGSGRLVATITKEILHWTDTYVIDVERPEDALLSLMVVLAIDAEKCSRD
;
A
#
# COMPACT_ATOMS: atom_id res chain seq x y z
N MET A 1 0.39 -15.69 -3.82
CA MET A 1 1.51 -15.13 -3.03
C MET A 1 0.93 -14.27 -1.92
N LYS A 2 1.41 -14.44 -0.72
CA LYS A 2 0.96 -13.64 0.43
C LYS A 2 2.07 -12.69 0.86
N LEU A 3 1.69 -11.46 1.17
CA LEU A 3 2.56 -10.48 1.81
C LEU A 3 2.01 -10.18 3.21
N LEU A 4 2.88 -10.25 4.20
CA LEU A 4 2.54 -10.06 5.60
C LEU A 4 3.35 -8.91 6.17
N PHE A 5 2.69 -7.97 6.86
CA PHE A 5 3.38 -6.96 7.64
C PHE A 5 2.62 -6.61 8.91
N LYS A 6 3.38 -6.25 9.93
CA LYS A 6 2.81 -5.83 11.22
C LYS A 6 2.55 -4.34 11.18
N GLN A 7 1.32 -3.94 11.46
CA GLN A 7 1.01 -2.53 11.64
C GLN A 7 1.78 -1.99 12.85
N ARG A 8 2.58 -0.95 12.64
CA ARG A 8 3.26 -0.23 13.72
C ARG A 8 2.47 1.01 14.08
N PHE A 9 2.07 1.12 15.34
CA PHE A 9 1.18 2.16 15.83
C PHE A 9 1.82 3.57 15.91
N PHE A 10 3.15 3.76 15.81
CA PHE A 10 3.74 5.00 16.30
C PHE A 10 4.89 5.62 15.52
N SER A 11 5.31 5.13 14.38
CA SER A 11 6.43 5.79 13.69
C SER A 11 6.38 5.64 12.17
N TRP A 12 6.09 6.76 11.50
CA TRP A 12 6.17 6.91 10.05
C TRP A 12 7.60 6.97 9.51
N PHE A 13 8.57 7.00 10.41
CA PHE A 13 9.99 7.11 10.09
C PHE A 13 10.76 5.83 10.35
N ASP A 14 10.08 4.77 10.79
CA ASP A 14 10.72 3.49 11.04
C ASP A 14 10.74 2.63 9.77
N SER A 15 11.82 1.86 9.64
CA SER A 15 11.92 0.79 8.66
C SER A 15 11.20 -0.45 9.17
N TYR A 16 10.47 -1.15 8.28
CA TYR A 16 9.84 -2.42 8.59
C TYR A 16 9.85 -3.37 7.39
N ASP A 17 9.91 -4.66 7.68
CA ASP A 17 9.98 -5.69 6.66
C ASP A 17 8.61 -6.23 6.29
N ILE A 18 8.46 -6.56 5.02
CA ILE A 18 7.33 -7.27 4.45
C ILE A 18 7.77 -8.70 4.17
N TYR A 19 7.07 -9.66 4.73
CA TYR A 19 7.38 -11.08 4.64
C TYR A 19 6.45 -11.78 3.66
N ASP A 20 6.95 -12.82 3.02
CA ASP A 20 6.11 -13.76 2.28
C ASP A 20 5.52 -14.84 3.22
N GLU A 21 4.75 -15.76 2.68
CA GLU A 21 4.13 -16.88 3.41
C GLU A 21 5.14 -17.86 4.01
N THR A 22 6.40 -17.84 3.56
CA THR A 22 7.48 -18.67 4.11
C THR A 22 8.19 -18.01 5.28
N GLY A 23 7.89 -16.72 5.56
CA GLY A 23 8.56 -15.92 6.55
C GLY A 23 9.85 -15.26 6.05
N THR A 24 10.08 -15.25 4.74
CA THR A 24 11.22 -14.57 4.11
C THR A 24 10.87 -13.11 3.87
N ALA A 25 11.75 -12.18 4.27
CA ALA A 25 11.59 -10.75 3.98
C ALA A 25 11.80 -10.51 2.47
N VAL A 26 10.75 -10.04 1.80
CA VAL A 26 10.76 -9.78 0.34
C VAL A 26 10.86 -8.31 0.01
N TYR A 27 10.38 -7.44 0.91
CA TYR A 27 10.53 -5.98 0.81
C TYR A 27 10.85 -5.37 2.18
N THR A 28 11.49 -4.22 2.15
CA THR A 28 11.64 -3.34 3.30
C THR A 28 11.03 -1.99 2.96
N VAL A 29 10.20 -1.45 3.84
CA VAL A 29 9.57 -0.13 3.69
C VAL A 29 10.24 0.84 4.65
N GLU A 30 10.74 1.97 4.14
CA GLU A 30 11.34 3.03 4.92
C GLU A 30 10.54 4.32 4.79
N GLY A 31 10.15 4.91 5.94
CA GLY A 31 9.56 6.23 6.01
C GLY A 31 10.64 7.32 5.99
N LYS A 32 10.45 8.34 5.17
CA LYS A 32 11.34 9.50 5.06
C LYS A 32 10.64 10.78 5.50
N LEU A 33 11.43 11.71 6.05
CA LEU A 33 10.94 13.05 6.37
C LEU A 33 10.55 13.79 5.09
N SER A 34 9.28 14.19 5.00
CA SER A 34 8.75 14.93 3.86
C SER A 34 7.49 15.70 4.28
N PHE A 35 7.03 16.61 3.43
CA PHE A 35 5.66 17.13 3.51
C PHE A 35 4.68 16.03 3.08
N GLY A 36 4.01 15.40 4.07
CA GLY A 36 3.19 14.22 3.89
C GLY A 36 4.01 12.93 3.97
N HIS A 37 3.32 11.79 3.81
CA HIS A 37 3.96 10.49 3.87
C HIS A 37 4.82 10.25 2.63
N HIS A 38 6.09 9.94 2.89
CA HIS A 38 7.04 9.51 1.87
C HIS A 38 7.61 8.16 2.27
N LEU A 39 7.28 7.13 1.50
CA LEU A 39 7.70 5.76 1.76
C LEU A 39 8.54 5.25 0.60
N GLU A 40 9.73 4.77 0.91
CA GLU A 40 10.60 4.06 -0.04
C GLU A 40 10.46 2.56 0.18
N ILE A 41 10.35 1.81 -0.89
CA ILE A 41 10.23 0.35 -0.87
C ILE A 41 11.47 -0.24 -1.52
N HIS A 42 12.17 -1.07 -0.76
CA HIS A 42 13.39 -1.75 -1.17
C HIS A 42 13.11 -3.25 -1.35
N ASP A 43 13.76 -3.87 -2.32
CA ASP A 43 13.74 -5.33 -2.50
C ASP A 43 14.61 -6.05 -1.45
N ALA A 44 14.65 -7.38 -1.51
CA ALA A 44 15.45 -8.20 -0.59
C ALA A 44 16.97 -8.00 -0.74
N MET A 45 17.42 -7.39 -1.84
CA MET A 45 18.83 -7.05 -2.07
C MET A 45 19.16 -5.61 -1.62
N GLY A 46 18.16 -4.84 -1.16
CA GLY A 46 18.31 -3.46 -0.73
C GLY A 46 18.23 -2.42 -1.84
N ASN A 47 17.81 -2.80 -3.05
CA ASN A 47 17.58 -1.85 -4.14
C ASN A 47 16.23 -1.16 -3.94
N GLU A 48 16.18 0.15 -4.09
CA GLU A 48 14.92 0.88 -4.13
C GLU A 48 14.16 0.51 -5.41
N VAL A 49 12.97 -0.08 -5.23
CA VAL A 49 12.12 -0.53 -6.34
C VAL A 49 10.88 0.33 -6.53
N ALA A 50 10.47 1.06 -5.49
CA ALA A 50 9.30 1.93 -5.57
C ALA A 50 9.32 3.03 -4.50
N THR A 51 8.62 4.13 -4.80
CA THR A 51 8.37 5.22 -3.86
C THR A 51 6.89 5.61 -3.88
N LEU A 52 6.34 5.82 -2.69
CA LEU A 52 4.98 6.33 -2.47
C LEU A 52 5.08 7.72 -1.84
N GLN A 53 4.55 8.75 -2.49
CA GLN A 53 4.57 10.15 -2.02
C GLN A 53 3.16 10.71 -1.86
N GLU A 54 2.79 11.07 -0.64
CA GLU A 54 1.54 11.77 -0.36
C GLU A 54 1.59 13.22 -0.87
N LYS A 55 0.49 13.65 -1.49
CA LYS A 55 0.25 15.05 -1.86
C LYS A 55 -0.66 15.72 -0.84
N VAL A 56 -0.08 16.54 0.01
CA VAL A 56 -0.76 17.14 1.17
C VAL A 56 -1.70 18.31 0.85
N LEU A 57 -1.52 18.97 -0.28
CA LEU A 57 -2.33 20.14 -0.69
C LEU A 57 -3.47 19.73 -1.65
N THR A 58 -4.09 18.59 -1.40
CA THR A 58 -5.22 18.11 -2.19
C THR A 58 -6.47 17.98 -1.32
N PHE A 59 -7.64 18.24 -1.91
CA PHE A 59 -8.92 18.14 -1.19
C PHE A 59 -9.19 16.71 -0.70
N LEU A 60 -8.78 15.72 -1.50
CA LEU A 60 -8.86 14.29 -1.16
C LEU A 60 -7.46 13.69 -1.10
N PRO A 61 -7.23 12.69 -0.23
CA PRO A 61 -5.97 11.98 -0.18
C PRO A 61 -5.53 11.46 -1.54
N LYS A 62 -4.30 11.79 -1.91
CA LYS A 62 -3.66 11.39 -3.16
C LYS A 62 -2.22 11.00 -2.91
N PHE A 63 -1.81 9.84 -3.45
CA PHE A 63 -0.46 9.32 -3.33
C PHE A 63 0.12 9.09 -4.73
N GLU A 64 1.22 9.73 -5.05
CA GLU A 64 1.96 9.46 -6.29
C GLU A 64 2.81 8.20 -6.14
N ILE A 65 2.87 7.43 -7.21
CA ILE A 65 3.65 6.20 -7.32
C ILE A 65 4.79 6.39 -8.28
N TYR A 66 5.98 6.02 -7.83
CA TYR A 66 7.19 5.95 -8.62
C TYR A 66 7.71 4.51 -8.59
N LEU A 67 8.09 3.97 -9.74
CA LEU A 67 8.81 2.71 -9.87
C LEU A 67 10.20 3.04 -10.44
N GLU A 68 11.26 2.65 -9.72
CA GLU A 68 12.64 2.95 -10.11
C GLU A 68 12.81 4.43 -10.55
N ASP A 69 12.41 5.37 -9.71
CA ASP A 69 12.43 6.83 -9.95
C ASP A 69 11.52 7.34 -11.10
N THR A 70 10.75 6.48 -11.74
CA THR A 70 9.82 6.86 -12.81
C THR A 70 8.40 7.00 -12.26
N TYR A 71 7.79 8.19 -12.48
CA TYR A 71 6.37 8.39 -12.16
C TYR A 71 5.50 7.47 -13.03
N VAL A 72 4.64 6.67 -12.39
CA VAL A 72 3.77 5.72 -13.09
C VAL A 72 2.28 6.00 -12.90
N GLY A 73 1.90 6.74 -11.88
CA GLY A 73 0.50 7.05 -11.63
C GLY A 73 0.26 7.51 -10.20
N CYS A 74 -1.01 7.54 -9.81
CA CYS A 74 -1.36 7.85 -8.43
C CYS A 74 -2.53 7.02 -7.90
N ILE A 75 -2.52 6.82 -6.59
CA ILE A 75 -3.61 6.26 -5.81
C ILE A 75 -4.43 7.45 -5.29
N ARG A 76 -5.74 7.44 -5.56
CA ARG A 76 -6.66 8.50 -5.13
C ARG A 76 -7.78 7.91 -4.31
N LYS A 77 -8.15 8.63 -3.25
CA LYS A 77 -9.42 8.38 -2.58
C LYS A 77 -10.52 9.14 -3.30
N GLU A 78 -11.58 8.43 -3.66
CA GLU A 78 -12.77 9.01 -4.30
C GLU A 78 -13.96 8.93 -3.35
N PHE A 79 -14.76 9.99 -3.31
CA PHE A 79 -16.06 9.95 -2.68
C PHE A 79 -17.07 9.34 -3.67
N THR A 80 -17.55 8.15 -3.36
CA THR A 80 -18.79 7.64 -3.93
C THR A 80 -19.92 7.92 -2.94
N PHE A 81 -21.15 8.02 -3.44
CA PHE A 81 -22.33 8.44 -2.66
C PHE A 81 -22.53 7.68 -1.33
N LEU A 82 -22.04 6.46 -1.20
CA LEU A 82 -22.26 5.60 -0.03
C LEU A 82 -20.99 5.10 0.65
N ARG A 83 -19.84 5.04 -0.03
CA ARG A 83 -18.62 4.40 0.49
C ARG A 83 -17.36 4.97 -0.16
N PRO A 84 -16.28 5.23 0.61
CA PRO A 84 -15.02 5.65 0.02
C PRO A 84 -14.44 4.52 -0.83
N ARG A 85 -13.84 4.89 -1.96
CA ARG A 85 -13.13 4.01 -2.88
C ARG A 85 -11.73 4.56 -3.12
N PHE A 86 -10.75 3.68 -3.19
CA PHE A 86 -9.43 4.04 -3.68
C PHE A 86 -9.27 3.55 -5.11
N THR A 87 -8.70 4.38 -5.97
CA THR A 87 -8.43 4.05 -7.36
C THR A 87 -6.97 4.26 -7.70
N LEU A 88 -6.43 3.38 -8.55
CA LEU A 88 -5.08 3.48 -9.11
C LEU A 88 -5.20 3.82 -10.59
N ASP A 89 -4.79 5.02 -10.99
CA ASP A 89 -5.10 5.57 -12.33
C ASP A 89 -4.26 4.96 -13.47
N CYS A 90 -3.06 4.42 -13.17
CA CYS A 90 -2.19 3.88 -14.21
C CYS A 90 -2.68 2.58 -14.85
N ASN A 91 -3.54 1.82 -14.17
CA ASN A 91 -4.01 0.52 -14.64
C ASN A 91 -5.50 0.26 -14.37
N GLY A 92 -6.22 1.25 -13.81
CA GLY A 92 -7.64 1.15 -13.54
C GLY A 92 -8.01 0.26 -12.34
N TRP A 93 -7.07 -0.11 -11.51
CA TRP A 93 -7.38 -0.84 -10.28
C TRP A 93 -8.19 0.00 -9.32
N TYR A 94 -9.05 -0.65 -8.55
CA TYR A 94 -9.80 -0.01 -7.48
C TYR A 94 -9.94 -0.94 -6.28
N VAL A 95 -10.10 -0.33 -5.10
CA VAL A 95 -10.28 -1.04 -3.84
C VAL A 95 -11.70 -0.85 -3.38
N GLU A 96 -12.41 -1.95 -3.19
CA GLU A 96 -13.75 -1.94 -2.62
C GLU A 96 -13.73 -1.85 -1.08
N TRP A 97 -14.88 -1.51 -0.52
CA TRP A 97 -15.06 -1.35 0.93
C TRP A 97 -14.74 -2.62 1.75
N ASP A 98 -14.80 -3.79 1.14
CA ASP A 98 -14.47 -5.08 1.74
C ASP A 98 -12.99 -5.45 1.59
N TYR A 99 -12.15 -4.46 1.23
CA TYR A 99 -10.69 -4.60 1.09
C TYR A 99 -10.26 -5.60 0.01
N ARG A 100 -11.02 -5.70 -1.08
CA ARG A 100 -10.60 -6.38 -2.30
C ARG A 100 -10.04 -5.35 -3.29
N ILE A 101 -8.89 -5.69 -3.88
CA ILE A 101 -8.31 -4.95 -5.01
C ILE A 101 -8.79 -5.64 -6.29
N LEU A 102 -9.47 -4.89 -7.14
CA LEU A 102 -10.01 -5.36 -8.42
C LEU A 102 -9.35 -4.60 -9.57
N ASP A 103 -9.18 -5.23 -10.71
CA ASP A 103 -8.76 -4.54 -11.93
C ASP A 103 -9.94 -3.83 -12.61
N GLY A 104 -9.65 -3.08 -13.69
CA GLY A 104 -10.67 -2.30 -14.41
C GLY A 104 -11.80 -3.15 -15.03
N SER A 105 -11.62 -4.47 -15.15
CA SER A 105 -12.66 -5.42 -15.60
C SER A 105 -13.45 -6.05 -14.46
N GLY A 106 -13.09 -5.75 -13.21
CA GLY A 106 -13.71 -6.35 -12.02
C GLY A 106 -13.11 -7.70 -11.60
N ARG A 107 -11.96 -8.10 -12.17
CA ARG A 107 -11.26 -9.33 -11.77
C ARG A 107 -10.47 -9.08 -10.49
N LEU A 108 -10.49 -10.05 -9.58
CA LEU A 108 -9.72 -10.00 -8.33
C LEU A 108 -8.21 -9.96 -8.61
N VAL A 109 -7.54 -9.00 -7.99
CA VAL A 109 -6.07 -8.85 -7.99
C VAL A 109 -5.50 -9.29 -6.65
N ALA A 110 -6.08 -8.80 -5.56
CA ALA A 110 -5.66 -9.17 -4.22
C ALA A 110 -6.78 -9.00 -3.20
N THR A 111 -6.68 -9.71 -2.10
CA THR A 111 -7.54 -9.56 -0.92
C THR A 111 -6.69 -9.12 0.27
N ILE A 112 -7.18 -8.13 1.02
CA ILE A 112 -6.51 -7.61 2.20
C ILE A 112 -7.28 -8.07 3.43
N THR A 113 -6.63 -8.79 4.33
CA THR A 113 -7.20 -9.16 5.62
C THR A 113 -6.34 -8.62 6.75
N LYS A 114 -6.98 -8.33 7.87
CA LYS A 114 -6.33 -7.89 9.08
C LYS A 114 -6.50 -8.97 10.14
N GLU A 115 -5.39 -9.58 10.54
CA GLU A 115 -5.38 -10.59 11.59
C GLU A 115 -4.89 -9.99 12.89
N ILE A 116 -5.61 -10.22 13.98
CA ILE A 116 -5.19 -9.82 15.32
C ILE A 116 -4.36 -10.96 15.90
N LEU A 117 -3.04 -10.83 15.86
CA LEU A 117 -2.09 -11.76 16.45
C LEU A 117 -1.39 -11.10 17.64
N HIS A 118 -1.72 -11.54 18.88
CA HIS A 118 -0.98 -11.19 20.10
C HIS A 118 -0.64 -9.69 20.28
N TRP A 119 -1.61 -8.79 20.36
CA TRP A 119 -1.42 -7.34 20.58
C TRP A 119 -0.89 -6.53 19.39
N THR A 120 -0.62 -7.13 18.25
CA THR A 120 -0.26 -6.42 17.02
C THR A 120 -1.16 -6.85 15.88
N ASP A 121 -1.72 -5.88 15.19
CA ASP A 121 -2.46 -6.15 13.95
C ASP A 121 -1.47 -6.54 12.85
N THR A 122 -1.75 -7.65 12.18
CA THR A 122 -1.00 -8.10 11.01
C THR A 122 -1.88 -7.95 9.80
N TYR A 123 -1.42 -7.20 8.81
CA TYR A 123 -2.04 -7.19 7.48
C TYR A 123 -1.53 -8.37 6.66
N VAL A 124 -2.45 -9.07 6.04
CA VAL A 124 -2.16 -10.12 5.05
C VAL A 124 -2.74 -9.69 3.72
N ILE A 125 -1.88 -9.55 2.72
CA ILE A 125 -2.26 -9.24 1.34
C ILE A 125 -2.09 -10.54 0.55
N ASP A 126 -3.20 -11.16 0.17
CA ASP A 126 -3.21 -12.37 -0.66
C ASP A 126 -3.34 -11.96 -2.12
N VAL A 127 -2.24 -12.05 -2.86
CA VAL A 127 -2.11 -11.57 -4.24
C VAL A 127 -2.28 -12.72 -5.20
N GLU A 128 -3.20 -12.58 -6.18
CA GLU A 128 -3.50 -13.62 -7.16
C GLU A 128 -2.29 -13.94 -8.07
N ARG A 129 -1.54 -12.91 -8.47
CA ARG A 129 -0.37 -13.06 -9.33
C ARG A 129 0.85 -12.37 -8.74
N PRO A 130 2.01 -13.05 -8.65
CA PRO A 130 3.23 -12.48 -8.05
C PRO A 130 3.68 -11.15 -8.67
N GLU A 131 3.46 -10.93 -9.97
CA GLU A 131 3.79 -9.68 -10.65
C GLU A 131 2.99 -8.47 -10.15
N ASP A 132 1.84 -8.70 -9.53
CA ASP A 132 0.97 -7.65 -8.97
C ASP A 132 1.31 -7.33 -7.49
N ALA A 133 2.28 -8.02 -6.90
CA ALA A 133 2.59 -7.94 -5.48
C ALA A 133 3.05 -6.54 -5.04
N LEU A 134 3.97 -5.92 -5.77
CA LEU A 134 4.52 -4.61 -5.43
C LEU A 134 3.44 -3.52 -5.47
N LEU A 135 2.64 -3.44 -6.54
CA LEU A 135 1.56 -2.46 -6.65
C LEU A 135 0.45 -2.70 -5.62
N SER A 136 0.12 -3.98 -5.33
CA SER A 136 -0.83 -4.32 -4.26
C SER A 136 -0.34 -3.83 -2.89
N LEU A 137 0.95 -4.02 -2.59
CA LEU A 137 1.57 -3.50 -1.38
C LEU A 137 1.46 -1.96 -1.31
N MET A 138 1.78 -1.25 -2.40
CA MET A 138 1.71 0.22 -2.44
C MET A 138 0.29 0.74 -2.20
N VAL A 139 -0.73 0.07 -2.74
CA VAL A 139 -2.14 0.41 -2.49
C VAL A 139 -2.47 0.26 -1.00
N VAL A 140 -2.05 -0.82 -0.37
CA VAL A 140 -2.30 -1.06 1.07
C VAL A 140 -1.58 -0.03 1.93
N LEU A 141 -0.33 0.30 1.61
CA LEU A 141 0.44 1.33 2.32
C LEU A 141 -0.22 2.71 2.21
N ALA A 142 -0.78 3.07 1.05
CA ALA A 142 -1.51 4.33 0.87
C ALA A 142 -2.79 4.37 1.71
N ILE A 143 -3.54 3.26 1.78
CA ILE A 143 -4.75 3.15 2.61
C ILE A 143 -4.38 3.27 4.09
N ASP A 144 -3.32 2.61 4.52
CA ASP A 144 -2.85 2.66 5.92
C ASP A 144 -2.39 4.08 6.29
N ALA A 145 -1.62 4.73 5.42
CA ALA A 145 -1.19 6.12 5.58
C ALA A 145 -2.37 7.09 5.70
N GLU A 146 -3.40 6.94 4.87
CA GLU A 146 -4.59 7.78 4.92
C GLU A 146 -5.37 7.62 6.22
N LYS A 147 -5.47 6.40 6.75
CA LYS A 147 -6.14 6.14 8.04
C LYS A 147 -5.41 6.81 9.19
N CYS A 148 -4.09 6.70 9.23
CA CYS A 148 -3.29 7.29 10.31
C CYS A 148 -3.24 8.84 10.27
N SER A 149 -3.46 9.45 9.12
CA SER A 149 -3.55 10.91 9.00
C SER A 149 -4.84 11.50 9.58
N ARG A 150 -5.82 10.65 9.92
CA ARG A 150 -7.12 11.08 10.46
C ARG A 150 -7.23 10.93 11.98
N ASP A 151 -6.34 10.16 12.59
CA ASP A 151 -6.26 9.95 14.04
C ASP A 151 -5.32 10.97 14.68
#